data_0cd6a4ceb711997dea3c2ef98391139e
#
_entry.id   0cd6a4ceb711997dea3c2ef98391139e
#
_cell.length_a   1.000
_cell.length_b   1.000
_cell.length_c   1.000
_cell.angle_alpha   90.00
_cell.angle_beta   90.00
_cell.angle_gamma   90.00
#
_symmetry.space_group_name_H-M   'P 1'
#
loop_
_entity.id
_entity.type
_entity.pdbx_description
1 polymer ?
#
loop_
_entity_poly.entity_id
_entity_poly.type
_entity_poly.pdbx_seq_one_letter_code
_entity_poly.pdbx_strand_id
1 'polypeptide(L)'
;MLNIVYDASVVANIFYKNDNRSGIFFAGWNILKKMAQRPDVNLILYFRSDCCADGIFLKEKFLPNTPCIQNMSNYMFLCKVYRKIHCWYDSVYCHLYLRKVFGLALKMLSCVFSNIVKVDKKRLQTADAFFSPVYKIPDFIRMYPHIKTYLYLYDAIPFVFPRLNPYGKKFIVEIMQSTKQTDFFFFDSCCSENDFKTFFPSKIGYNTAVVPLAADETFKSDRNAQNLNSVREKYHIPANKKYVFSLSTFEPRKNLIRALKCFVTFVEKNGINDIVWVAAGAAWVSFYKELKKERALLSNGLIFCVGYVDDEDLPALYGNAEWFVYTSQYEGFGLPPLEAMQCGCPVITSNNSSLPEVVDDAGIMIDWESDEQHIEAYEKYYFNEELRKENAQKGLERARKFSWDKTVEEIIKKMEKC
;
A
#
# COMPACT_ATOMS: atom_id res chain seq x y z
N MET A 1 -27.31 -10.04 -9.94
CA MET A 1 -26.70 -9.53 -8.69
C MET A 1 -25.74 -10.60 -8.21
N LEU A 2 -24.46 -10.29 -8.10
CA LEU A 2 -23.41 -11.24 -7.75
C LEU A 2 -23.21 -11.26 -6.22
N ASN A 3 -23.34 -12.44 -5.60
CA ASN A 3 -23.16 -12.61 -4.14
C ASN A 3 -21.68 -12.88 -3.83
N ILE A 4 -20.98 -11.90 -3.28
CA ILE A 4 -19.53 -11.98 -3.03
C ILE A 4 -19.26 -12.05 -1.53
N VAL A 5 -18.57 -13.09 -1.08
CA VAL A 5 -17.96 -13.11 0.25
C VAL A 5 -16.56 -12.48 0.14
N TYR A 6 -16.39 -11.35 0.78
CA TYR A 6 -15.14 -10.57 0.77
C TYR A 6 -14.37 -10.79 2.05
N ASP A 7 -13.10 -11.22 1.96
CA ASP A 7 -12.19 -11.30 3.11
C ASP A 7 -11.70 -9.90 3.50
N ALA A 8 -12.40 -9.26 4.44
CA ALA A 8 -12.09 -7.93 4.93
C ALA A 8 -11.05 -7.91 6.07
N SER A 9 -10.35 -9.04 6.31
CA SER A 9 -9.39 -9.16 7.40
C SER A 9 -8.23 -8.18 7.32
N VAL A 10 -7.75 -7.87 6.10
CA VAL A 10 -6.64 -6.93 5.89
C VAL A 10 -6.97 -5.51 6.35
N VAL A 11 -8.25 -5.15 6.36
CA VAL A 11 -8.72 -3.80 6.73
C VAL A 11 -9.31 -3.74 8.13
N ALA A 12 -9.39 -4.86 8.85
CA ALA A 12 -9.97 -4.92 10.19
C ALA A 12 -9.28 -3.95 11.18
N ASN A 13 -7.98 -3.73 11.02
CA ASN A 13 -7.16 -2.88 11.90
C ASN A 13 -7.24 -1.37 11.57
N ILE A 14 -8.24 -0.94 10.79
CA ILE A 14 -8.40 0.47 10.36
C ILE A 14 -8.41 1.49 11.51
N PHE A 15 -8.76 1.05 12.72
CA PHE A 15 -8.81 1.91 13.90
C PHE A 15 -7.46 2.15 14.57
N TYR A 16 -6.42 1.38 14.21
CA TYR A 16 -5.11 1.44 14.86
C TYR A 16 -4.13 2.23 13.98
N LYS A 17 -3.62 3.37 14.53
CA LYS A 17 -2.68 4.24 13.81
C LYS A 17 -1.29 3.62 13.64
N ASN A 18 -0.91 2.73 14.56
CA ASN A 18 0.42 2.11 14.59
C ASN A 18 0.51 0.79 13.80
N ASP A 19 -0.63 0.25 13.34
CA ASP A 19 -0.61 -0.87 12.42
C ASP A 19 -0.16 -0.35 11.06
N ASN A 20 0.80 -1.07 10.48
CA ASN A 20 1.40 -0.75 9.18
C ASN A 20 0.31 -0.65 8.10
N ARG A 21 -0.28 0.53 7.93
CA ARG A 21 -1.17 0.85 6.81
C ARG A 21 -0.32 0.92 5.55
N SER A 22 -0.06 -0.27 5.01
CA SER A 22 0.69 -0.45 3.77
C SER A 22 -0.19 -0.19 2.54
N GLY A 23 0.42 -0.11 1.37
CA GLY A 23 -0.33 -0.06 0.10
C GLY A 23 -1.36 -1.18 -0.04
N ILE A 24 -1.08 -2.37 0.50
CA ILE A 24 -2.01 -3.53 0.53
C ILE A 24 -3.26 -3.22 1.38
N PHE A 25 -3.11 -2.55 2.53
CA PHE A 25 -4.26 -2.10 3.33
C PHE A 25 -5.13 -1.13 2.55
N PHE A 26 -4.55 -0.10 1.94
CA PHE A 26 -5.29 0.89 1.17
C PHE A 26 -5.97 0.27 -0.06
N ALA A 27 -5.29 -0.65 -0.75
CA ALA A 27 -5.88 -1.39 -1.86
C ALA A 27 -7.11 -2.22 -1.42
N GLY A 28 -6.95 -3.03 -0.37
CA GLY A 28 -8.06 -3.83 0.19
C GLY A 28 -9.23 -2.96 0.65
N TRP A 29 -8.95 -1.81 1.28
CA TRP A 29 -9.99 -0.88 1.74
C TRP A 29 -10.76 -0.23 0.59
N ASN A 30 -10.05 0.27 -0.43
CA ASN A 30 -10.70 0.94 -1.55
C ASN A 30 -11.48 -0.04 -2.43
N ILE A 31 -10.98 -1.25 -2.68
CA ILE A 31 -11.72 -2.31 -3.37
C ILE A 31 -13.01 -2.64 -2.59
N LEU A 32 -12.90 -2.86 -1.27
CA LEU A 32 -14.05 -3.15 -0.41
C LEU A 32 -15.10 -2.04 -0.47
N LYS A 33 -14.66 -0.79 -0.31
CA LYS A 33 -15.52 0.42 -0.32
C LYS A 33 -16.30 0.54 -1.63
N LYS A 34 -15.60 0.39 -2.77
CA LYS A 34 -16.21 0.51 -4.10
C LYS A 34 -17.12 -0.68 -4.42
N MET A 35 -16.77 -1.91 -4.03
CA MET A 35 -17.67 -3.06 -4.16
C MET A 35 -18.96 -2.89 -3.35
N ALA A 36 -18.87 -2.34 -2.13
CA ALA A 36 -20.03 -2.09 -1.28
C ALA A 36 -21.01 -1.03 -1.84
N GLN A 37 -20.55 -0.15 -2.73
CA GLN A 37 -21.36 0.90 -3.36
C GLN A 37 -22.07 0.42 -4.64
N ARG A 38 -21.74 -0.75 -5.15
CA ARG A 38 -22.29 -1.25 -6.43
C ARG A 38 -23.66 -1.88 -6.25
N PRO A 39 -24.66 -1.49 -7.08
CA PRO A 39 -26.01 -2.04 -7.00
C PRO A 39 -26.13 -3.47 -7.54
N ASP A 40 -25.17 -3.92 -8.36
CA ASP A 40 -25.11 -5.26 -8.97
C ASP A 40 -24.36 -6.28 -8.09
N VAL A 41 -23.79 -5.85 -6.95
CA VAL A 41 -23.07 -6.68 -5.99
C VAL A 41 -23.83 -6.79 -4.67
N ASN A 42 -24.05 -8.02 -4.22
CA ASN A 42 -24.49 -8.31 -2.87
C ASN A 42 -23.26 -8.74 -2.05
N LEU A 43 -22.68 -7.79 -1.31
CA LEU A 43 -21.45 -7.99 -0.58
C LEU A 43 -21.71 -8.60 0.79
N ILE A 44 -20.93 -9.63 1.15
CA ILE A 44 -20.96 -10.31 2.45
C ILE A 44 -19.55 -10.28 3.04
N LEU A 45 -19.37 -9.76 4.25
CA LEU A 45 -18.06 -9.68 4.87
C LEU A 45 -17.66 -10.99 5.55
N TYR A 46 -16.37 -11.28 5.47
CA TYR A 46 -15.70 -12.32 6.26
C TYR A 46 -14.49 -11.72 6.96
N PHE A 47 -14.23 -12.14 8.18
CA PHE A 47 -13.04 -11.79 8.96
C PHE A 47 -12.40 -13.05 9.54
N ARG A 48 -11.09 -13.15 9.48
CA ARG A 48 -10.34 -14.21 10.16
C ARG A 48 -10.52 -14.11 11.67
N SER A 49 -10.34 -15.22 12.37
CA SER A 49 -10.55 -15.29 13.82
C SER A 49 -9.65 -14.36 14.62
N ASP A 50 -8.44 -14.06 14.12
CA ASP A 50 -7.45 -13.19 14.76
C ASP A 50 -7.77 -11.70 14.67
N CYS A 51 -8.67 -11.29 13.77
CA CYS A 51 -9.08 -9.90 13.58
C CYS A 51 -10.61 -9.69 13.54
N CYS A 52 -11.39 -10.74 13.78
CA CYS A 52 -12.85 -10.65 13.68
C CYS A 52 -13.47 -9.67 14.69
N ALA A 53 -12.85 -9.50 15.87
CA ALA A 53 -13.31 -8.52 16.85
C ALA A 53 -13.20 -7.07 16.35
N ASP A 54 -12.09 -6.73 15.69
CA ASP A 54 -11.90 -5.40 15.10
C ASP A 54 -12.76 -5.23 13.84
N GLY A 55 -12.90 -6.30 13.06
CA GLY A 55 -13.73 -6.34 11.87
C GLY A 55 -15.19 -5.99 12.13
N ILE A 56 -15.78 -6.42 13.26
CA ILE A 56 -17.17 -6.06 13.59
C ILE A 56 -17.31 -4.55 13.83
N PHE A 57 -16.33 -3.90 14.45
CA PHE A 57 -16.35 -2.45 14.65
C PHE A 57 -16.15 -1.69 13.33
N LEU A 58 -15.31 -2.20 12.43
CA LEU A 58 -15.19 -1.68 11.08
C LEU A 58 -16.54 -1.73 10.36
N LYS A 59 -17.19 -2.89 10.39
CA LYS A 59 -18.51 -3.08 9.79
C LYS A 59 -19.52 -2.09 10.37
N GLU A 60 -19.64 -2.00 11.70
CA GLU A 60 -20.62 -1.11 12.34
C GLU A 60 -20.40 0.36 11.99
N LYS A 61 -19.15 0.80 11.87
CA LYS A 61 -18.83 2.21 11.61
C LYS A 61 -18.95 2.60 10.15
N PHE A 62 -18.47 1.75 9.23
CA PHE A 62 -18.32 2.12 7.82
C PHE A 62 -19.25 1.37 6.87
N LEU A 63 -19.70 0.19 7.25
CA LEU A 63 -20.53 -0.70 6.40
C LEU A 63 -21.68 -1.32 7.21
N PRO A 64 -22.51 -0.49 7.91
CA PRO A 64 -23.51 -0.98 8.87
C PRO A 64 -24.55 -1.92 8.21
N ASN A 65 -24.91 -1.67 6.97
CA ASN A 65 -25.91 -2.43 6.24
C ASN A 65 -25.34 -3.67 5.52
N THR A 66 -24.00 -3.83 5.48
CA THR A 66 -23.37 -4.98 4.82
C THR A 66 -23.41 -6.19 5.75
N PRO A 67 -23.96 -7.33 5.31
CA PRO A 67 -24.01 -8.53 6.13
C PRO A 67 -22.61 -9.09 6.38
N CYS A 68 -22.43 -9.78 7.51
CA CYS A 68 -21.24 -10.56 7.82
C CYS A 68 -21.61 -12.04 7.82
N ILE A 69 -20.73 -12.88 7.30
CA ILE A 69 -20.92 -14.33 7.29
C ILE A 69 -20.81 -14.94 8.70
N GLN A 70 -20.14 -14.24 9.63
CA GLN A 70 -19.96 -14.70 11.00
C GLN A 70 -20.96 -14.02 11.93
N ASN A 71 -21.53 -14.81 12.85
CA ASN A 71 -22.46 -14.30 13.85
C ASN A 71 -21.72 -13.65 15.04
N MET A 72 -21.09 -12.49 14.79
CA MET A 72 -20.30 -11.77 15.77
C MET A 72 -21.12 -10.94 16.75
N SER A 73 -22.33 -10.55 16.37
CA SER A 73 -23.21 -9.69 17.20
C SER A 73 -23.49 -10.29 18.57
N ASN A 74 -23.53 -11.61 18.68
CA ASN A 74 -23.76 -12.33 19.94
C ASN A 74 -22.56 -12.23 20.90
N TYR A 75 -21.41 -11.77 20.43
CA TYR A 75 -20.16 -11.75 21.20
C TYR A 75 -19.60 -10.34 21.37
N MET A 76 -20.44 -9.31 21.25
CA MET A 76 -20.04 -7.90 21.31
C MET A 76 -19.26 -7.55 22.59
N PHE A 77 -19.60 -8.16 23.73
CA PHE A 77 -18.86 -7.93 24.99
C PHE A 77 -17.41 -8.40 24.83
N LEU A 78 -17.20 -9.63 24.34
CA LEU A 78 -15.85 -10.17 24.12
C LEU A 78 -15.08 -9.35 23.07
N CYS A 79 -15.74 -8.85 22.05
CA CYS A 79 -15.13 -7.98 21.04
C CYS A 79 -14.64 -6.66 21.67
N LYS A 80 -15.43 -6.06 22.58
CA LYS A 80 -15.02 -4.86 23.33
C LYS A 80 -13.82 -5.13 24.22
N VAL A 81 -13.78 -6.29 24.90
CA VAL A 81 -12.63 -6.72 25.74
C VAL A 81 -11.40 -6.90 24.87
N TYR A 82 -11.49 -7.63 23.74
CA TYR A 82 -10.40 -7.82 22.81
C TYR A 82 -9.81 -6.49 22.34
N ARG A 83 -10.67 -5.58 21.86
CA ARG A 83 -10.27 -4.27 21.39
C ARG A 83 -9.56 -3.43 22.47
N LYS A 84 -10.05 -3.47 23.72
CA LYS A 84 -9.40 -2.78 24.84
C LYS A 84 -8.00 -3.33 25.11
N ILE A 85 -7.83 -4.65 25.07
CA ILE A 85 -6.51 -5.30 25.22
C ILE A 85 -5.60 -4.95 24.04
N HIS A 86 -6.13 -4.89 22.82
CA HIS A 86 -5.37 -4.49 21.63
C HIS A 86 -4.88 -3.04 21.74
N CYS A 87 -5.72 -2.10 22.17
CA CYS A 87 -5.29 -0.73 22.45
C CYS A 87 -4.16 -0.67 23.51
N TRP A 88 -4.23 -1.50 24.57
CA TRP A 88 -3.13 -1.59 25.54
C TRP A 88 -1.87 -2.21 24.95
N TYR A 89 -2.00 -3.23 24.14
CA TYR A 89 -0.86 -3.83 23.43
C TYR A 89 -0.11 -2.79 22.61
N ASP A 90 -0.81 -1.91 21.90
CA ASP A 90 -0.23 -0.83 21.11
C ASP A 90 0.37 0.28 21.98
N SER A 91 -0.29 0.64 23.10
CA SER A 91 0.20 1.69 23.99
C SER A 91 1.50 1.34 24.72
N VAL A 92 1.79 0.05 24.90
CA VAL A 92 3.01 -0.45 25.59
C VAL A 92 4.11 -0.87 24.61
N TYR A 93 4.18 -0.25 23.45
CA TYR A 93 5.14 -0.61 22.41
C TYR A 93 6.60 -0.68 22.90
N CYS A 94 7.01 0.21 23.82
CA CYS A 94 8.35 0.26 24.40
C CYS A 94 8.58 -0.73 25.56
N HIS A 95 7.53 -1.37 26.10
CA HIS A 95 7.62 -2.28 27.24
C HIS A 95 7.50 -3.74 26.82
N LEU A 96 8.62 -4.36 26.46
CA LEU A 96 8.69 -5.70 25.87
C LEU A 96 7.94 -6.78 26.67
N TYR A 97 8.00 -6.72 28.00
CA TYR A 97 7.32 -7.69 28.88
C TYR A 97 5.78 -7.53 28.84
N LEU A 98 5.29 -6.31 29.03
CA LEU A 98 3.85 -6.03 28.98
C LEU A 98 3.27 -6.36 27.60
N ARG A 99 4.00 -6.04 26.54
CA ARG A 99 3.62 -6.38 25.18
C ARG A 99 3.50 -7.90 24.96
N LYS A 100 4.40 -8.71 25.53
CA LYS A 100 4.26 -10.17 25.50
C LYS A 100 3.02 -10.66 26.23
N VAL A 101 2.69 -10.08 27.41
CA VAL A 101 1.51 -10.46 28.18
C VAL A 101 0.21 -10.14 27.42
N PHE A 102 0.08 -8.92 26.91
CA PHE A 102 -1.10 -8.55 26.12
C PHE A 102 -1.19 -9.32 24.80
N GLY A 103 -0.06 -9.57 24.14
CA GLY A 103 -0.01 -10.41 22.93
C GLY A 103 -0.48 -11.85 23.19
N LEU A 104 -0.12 -12.43 24.33
CA LEU A 104 -0.62 -13.75 24.73
C LEU A 104 -2.13 -13.72 24.99
N ALA A 105 -2.64 -12.69 25.69
CA ALA A 105 -4.07 -12.53 25.94
C ALA A 105 -4.87 -12.38 24.64
N LEU A 106 -4.38 -11.60 23.67
CA LEU A 106 -4.98 -11.47 22.34
C LEU A 106 -5.01 -12.81 21.60
N LYS A 107 -3.91 -13.57 21.65
CA LYS A 107 -3.84 -14.91 21.03
C LYS A 107 -4.83 -15.88 21.65
N MET A 108 -4.98 -15.88 22.98
CA MET A 108 -5.97 -16.70 23.67
C MET A 108 -7.41 -16.31 23.27
N LEU A 109 -7.73 -15.02 23.22
CA LEU A 109 -9.04 -14.55 22.76
C LEU A 109 -9.30 -14.89 21.30
N SER A 110 -8.32 -14.79 20.42
CA SER A 110 -8.46 -15.22 19.03
C SER A 110 -8.75 -16.72 18.92
N CYS A 111 -8.14 -17.54 19.76
CA CYS A 111 -8.44 -18.96 19.86
C CYS A 111 -9.88 -19.22 20.37
N VAL A 112 -10.35 -18.43 21.34
CA VAL A 112 -11.74 -18.49 21.79
C VAL A 112 -12.69 -18.13 20.64
N PHE A 113 -12.45 -17.02 19.95
CA PHE A 113 -13.26 -16.62 18.78
C PHE A 113 -13.31 -17.68 17.71
N SER A 114 -12.20 -18.36 17.38
CA SER A 114 -12.18 -19.41 16.38
C SER A 114 -13.09 -20.61 16.73
N ASN A 115 -13.32 -20.83 18.02
CA ASN A 115 -14.18 -21.94 18.48
C ASN A 115 -15.66 -21.58 18.62
N ILE A 116 -15.96 -20.32 19.01
CA ILE A 116 -17.35 -19.90 19.29
C ILE A 116 -18.03 -19.23 18.09
N VAL A 117 -17.27 -18.55 17.24
CA VAL A 117 -17.81 -17.85 16.08
C VAL A 117 -18.18 -18.85 14.99
N LYS A 118 -19.45 -18.96 14.72
CA LYS A 118 -19.98 -19.85 13.67
C LYS A 118 -20.20 -19.10 12.38
N VAL A 119 -19.90 -19.78 11.28
CA VAL A 119 -20.15 -19.29 9.93
C VAL A 119 -21.60 -19.61 9.52
N ASP A 120 -22.29 -18.65 8.93
CA ASP A 120 -23.64 -18.81 8.41
C ASP A 120 -23.63 -19.63 7.11
N LYS A 121 -23.96 -20.90 7.24
CA LYS A 121 -24.00 -21.86 6.12
C LYS A 121 -25.02 -21.48 5.04
N LYS A 122 -26.13 -20.84 5.41
CA LYS A 122 -27.17 -20.40 4.44
C LYS A 122 -26.62 -19.35 3.48
N ARG A 123 -25.84 -18.40 4.01
CA ARG A 123 -25.18 -17.38 3.18
C ARG A 123 -24.13 -17.97 2.25
N LEU A 124 -23.42 -19.02 2.68
CA LEU A 124 -22.48 -19.71 1.83
C LEU A 124 -23.16 -20.51 0.70
N GLN A 125 -24.35 -21.03 0.95
CA GLN A 125 -25.11 -21.74 -0.09
C GLN A 125 -25.58 -20.82 -1.23
N THR A 126 -25.72 -19.52 -0.96
CA THR A 126 -26.13 -18.52 -1.95
C THR A 126 -24.99 -17.66 -2.49
N ALA A 127 -23.77 -17.84 -1.98
CA ALA A 127 -22.61 -17.11 -2.44
C ALA A 127 -22.12 -17.63 -3.79
N ASP A 128 -21.84 -16.72 -4.73
CA ASP A 128 -21.29 -17.05 -6.05
C ASP A 128 -19.75 -17.01 -6.05
N ALA A 129 -19.16 -16.10 -5.27
CA ALA A 129 -17.73 -15.86 -5.24
C ALA A 129 -17.20 -15.66 -3.83
N PHE A 130 -15.94 -16.06 -3.61
CA PHE A 130 -15.12 -15.65 -2.47
C PHE A 130 -13.93 -14.85 -3.00
N PHE A 131 -13.77 -13.63 -2.54
CA PHE A 131 -12.67 -12.76 -2.91
C PHE A 131 -11.76 -12.50 -1.72
N SER A 132 -10.49 -12.86 -1.87
CA SER A 132 -9.44 -12.53 -0.90
C SER A 132 -8.48 -11.51 -1.48
N PRO A 133 -8.39 -10.30 -0.90
CA PRO A 133 -7.42 -9.31 -1.34
C PRO A 133 -5.98 -9.63 -0.91
N VAL A 134 -5.75 -10.59 0.00
CA VAL A 134 -4.40 -10.86 0.53
C VAL A 134 -4.20 -12.30 0.99
N TYR A 135 -5.16 -12.86 1.73
CA TYR A 135 -4.96 -14.10 2.48
C TYR A 135 -5.32 -15.35 1.70
N LYS A 136 -4.82 -16.49 2.16
CA LYS A 136 -5.21 -17.79 1.62
C LYS A 136 -6.72 -18.03 1.71
N ILE A 137 -7.28 -18.75 0.76
CA ILE A 137 -8.68 -19.16 0.77
C ILE A 137 -8.91 -20.09 1.99
N PRO A 138 -9.88 -19.78 2.86
CA PRO A 138 -10.20 -20.62 4.02
C PRO A 138 -10.71 -22.01 3.60
N ASP A 139 -10.32 -23.05 4.34
CA ASP A 139 -10.68 -24.45 4.01
C ASP A 139 -12.19 -24.67 3.99
N PHE A 140 -12.96 -23.96 4.85
CA PHE A 140 -14.41 -24.09 4.86
C PHE A 140 -15.07 -23.61 3.56
N ILE A 141 -14.47 -22.65 2.83
CA ILE A 141 -14.96 -22.21 1.51
C ILE A 141 -14.81 -23.37 0.51
N ARG A 142 -13.73 -24.15 0.61
CA ARG A 142 -13.49 -25.31 -0.27
C ARG A 142 -14.53 -26.43 -0.14
N MET A 143 -15.36 -26.42 0.92
CA MET A 143 -16.49 -27.33 1.09
C MET A 143 -17.73 -26.95 0.25
N TYR A 144 -17.68 -25.78 -0.41
CA TYR A 144 -18.74 -25.27 -1.29
C TYR A 144 -18.22 -25.14 -2.73
N PRO A 145 -18.26 -26.23 -3.54
CA PRO A 145 -17.63 -26.24 -4.88
C PRO A 145 -18.23 -25.24 -5.88
N HIS A 146 -19.44 -24.75 -5.63
CA HIS A 146 -20.09 -23.74 -6.46
C HIS A 146 -19.52 -22.33 -6.25
N ILE A 147 -18.85 -22.08 -5.10
CA ILE A 147 -18.23 -20.78 -4.83
C ILE A 147 -16.92 -20.68 -5.60
N LYS A 148 -16.85 -19.80 -6.57
CA LYS A 148 -15.62 -19.47 -7.30
C LYS A 148 -14.70 -18.66 -6.41
N THR A 149 -13.41 -18.88 -6.51
CA THR A 149 -12.42 -18.31 -5.60
C THR A 149 -11.44 -17.42 -6.33
N TYR A 150 -11.28 -16.20 -5.81
CA TYR A 150 -10.49 -15.13 -6.39
C TYR A 150 -9.49 -14.62 -5.37
N LEU A 151 -8.22 -14.47 -5.79
CA LEU A 151 -7.14 -13.91 -4.98
C LEU A 151 -6.55 -12.71 -5.69
N TYR A 152 -6.25 -11.67 -4.93
CA TYR A 152 -5.45 -10.55 -5.41
C TYR A 152 -4.04 -10.67 -4.86
N LEU A 153 -3.04 -10.70 -5.75
CA LEU A 153 -1.62 -10.81 -5.42
C LEU A 153 -0.89 -9.56 -5.90
N TYR A 154 -0.24 -8.85 -4.96
CA TYR A 154 0.35 -7.53 -5.23
C TYR A 154 1.78 -7.61 -5.74
N ASP A 155 2.61 -8.48 -5.19
CA ASP A 155 4.01 -8.60 -5.58
C ASP A 155 4.62 -9.92 -5.15
N ALA A 156 5.78 -10.22 -5.71
CA ALA A 156 6.65 -11.30 -5.29
C ALA A 156 7.99 -10.78 -4.72
N ILE A 157 8.03 -9.54 -4.23
CA ILE A 157 9.24 -8.91 -3.64
C ILE A 157 9.96 -9.82 -2.65
N PRO A 158 9.28 -10.59 -1.76
CA PRO A 158 9.97 -11.52 -0.86
C PRO A 158 10.72 -12.66 -1.57
N PHE A 159 10.46 -12.91 -2.85
CA PHE A 159 11.23 -13.87 -3.67
C PHE A 159 12.39 -13.21 -4.37
N VAL A 160 12.21 -11.97 -4.83
CA VAL A 160 13.28 -11.15 -5.45
C VAL A 160 14.32 -10.76 -4.39
N PHE A 161 13.88 -10.39 -3.18
CA PHE A 161 14.74 -9.98 -2.06
C PHE A 161 14.49 -10.85 -0.81
N PRO A 162 14.83 -12.15 -0.84
CA PRO A 162 14.46 -13.09 0.22
C PRO A 162 15.08 -12.78 1.58
N ARG A 163 16.18 -12.01 1.61
CA ARG A 163 16.85 -11.60 2.86
C ARG A 163 16.15 -10.43 3.56
N LEU A 164 15.42 -9.59 2.80
CA LEU A 164 14.73 -8.43 3.37
C LEU A 164 13.43 -8.82 4.07
N ASN A 165 12.70 -9.82 3.54
CA ASN A 165 11.41 -10.24 4.10
C ASN A 165 11.21 -11.78 4.05
N PRO A 166 11.91 -12.54 4.90
CA PRO A 166 11.76 -14.00 4.91
C PRO A 166 10.37 -14.47 5.36
N TYR A 167 9.69 -13.71 6.21
CA TYR A 167 8.31 -13.99 6.64
C TYR A 167 7.32 -13.80 5.49
N GLY A 168 7.49 -12.75 4.68
CA GLY A 168 6.68 -12.52 3.49
C GLY A 168 6.80 -13.65 2.48
N LYS A 169 8.02 -14.18 2.27
CA LYS A 169 8.24 -15.35 1.41
C LYS A 169 7.45 -16.55 1.90
N LYS A 170 7.53 -16.90 3.19
CA LYS A 170 6.77 -18.01 3.79
C LYS A 170 5.26 -17.80 3.62
N PHE A 171 4.79 -16.59 3.87
CA PHE A 171 3.38 -16.21 3.73
C PHE A 171 2.85 -16.46 2.31
N ILE A 172 3.57 -15.99 1.27
CA ILE A 172 3.18 -16.22 -0.12
C ILE A 172 3.21 -17.72 -0.46
N VAL A 173 4.23 -18.47 -0.01
CA VAL A 173 4.28 -19.91 -0.21
C VAL A 173 3.06 -20.62 0.38
N GLU A 174 2.64 -20.25 1.59
CA GLU A 174 1.45 -20.81 2.23
C GLU A 174 0.17 -20.51 1.43
N ILE A 175 0.05 -19.29 0.86
CA ILE A 175 -1.05 -18.97 -0.05
C ILE A 175 -1.01 -19.89 -1.27
N MET A 176 0.15 -19.96 -1.95
CA MET A 176 0.29 -20.74 -3.17
C MET A 176 0.04 -22.24 -2.97
N GLN A 177 0.46 -22.80 -1.83
CA GLN A 177 0.18 -24.20 -1.48
C GLN A 177 -1.31 -24.48 -1.27
N SER A 178 -2.08 -23.46 -0.82
CA SER A 178 -3.52 -23.59 -0.61
C SER A 178 -4.36 -23.47 -1.89
N THR A 179 -3.76 -23.05 -3.00
CA THR A 179 -4.48 -22.75 -4.24
C THR A 179 -4.76 -24.00 -5.08
N LYS A 180 -5.89 -24.00 -5.77
CA LYS A 180 -6.33 -25.02 -6.74
C LYS A 180 -6.34 -24.41 -8.14
N GLN A 181 -6.25 -25.22 -9.17
CA GLN A 181 -6.24 -24.76 -10.56
C GLN A 181 -7.52 -23.99 -10.97
N THR A 182 -8.60 -24.19 -10.24
CA THR A 182 -9.86 -23.47 -10.43
C THR A 182 -9.87 -22.06 -9.84
N ASP A 183 -8.84 -21.68 -9.07
CA ASP A 183 -8.73 -20.33 -8.50
C ASP A 183 -8.33 -19.34 -9.56
N PHE A 184 -8.83 -18.10 -9.43
CA PHE A 184 -8.50 -17.00 -10.30
C PHE A 184 -7.60 -16.00 -9.58
N PHE A 185 -6.55 -15.50 -10.26
CA PHE A 185 -5.62 -14.54 -9.69
C PHE A 185 -5.72 -13.18 -10.38
N PHE A 186 -5.85 -12.14 -9.57
CA PHE A 186 -5.65 -10.76 -10.00
C PHE A 186 -4.25 -10.28 -9.60
N PHE A 187 -3.64 -9.49 -10.45
CA PHE A 187 -2.35 -8.85 -10.23
C PHE A 187 -2.48 -7.35 -10.44
N ASP A 188 -1.71 -6.56 -9.70
CA ASP A 188 -1.69 -5.10 -9.82
C ASP A 188 -0.90 -4.60 -11.03
N SER A 189 0.03 -5.41 -11.56
CA SER A 189 0.87 -5.09 -12.71
C SER A 189 1.22 -6.33 -13.55
N CYS A 190 1.63 -6.12 -14.79
CA CYS A 190 2.21 -7.18 -15.62
C CYS A 190 3.52 -7.72 -15.02
N CYS A 191 4.29 -6.86 -14.34
CA CYS A 191 5.48 -7.26 -13.61
C CYS A 191 5.14 -8.30 -12.54
N SER A 192 4.14 -8.04 -11.69
CA SER A 192 3.68 -8.96 -10.64
C SER A 192 3.15 -10.28 -11.21
N GLU A 193 2.44 -10.24 -12.33
CA GLU A 193 1.99 -11.46 -13.03
C GLU A 193 3.17 -12.28 -13.58
N ASN A 194 4.18 -11.64 -14.15
CA ASN A 194 5.38 -12.29 -14.66
C ASN A 194 6.23 -12.91 -13.54
N ASP A 195 6.35 -12.23 -12.41
CA ASP A 195 6.97 -12.75 -11.20
C ASP A 195 6.27 -14.02 -10.72
N PHE A 196 4.94 -13.98 -10.66
CA PHE A 196 4.15 -15.16 -10.32
C PHE A 196 4.45 -16.35 -11.23
N LYS A 197 4.48 -16.14 -12.55
CA LYS A 197 4.82 -17.20 -13.52
C LYS A 197 6.24 -17.72 -13.32
N THR A 198 7.17 -16.84 -12.97
CA THR A 198 8.59 -17.16 -12.78
C THR A 198 8.81 -17.97 -11.49
N PHE A 199 8.26 -17.50 -10.37
CA PHE A 199 8.51 -18.12 -9.07
C PHE A 199 7.60 -19.33 -8.77
N PHE A 200 6.46 -19.43 -9.47
CA PHE A 200 5.50 -20.52 -9.32
C PHE A 200 5.16 -21.18 -10.65
N PRO A 201 6.14 -21.81 -11.35
CA PRO A 201 5.93 -22.39 -12.68
C PRO A 201 4.89 -23.53 -12.67
N SER A 202 4.69 -24.19 -11.55
CA SER A 202 3.62 -25.20 -11.37
C SER A 202 2.20 -24.61 -11.39
N LYS A 203 2.07 -23.29 -11.36
CA LYS A 203 0.81 -22.55 -11.41
C LYS A 203 0.56 -21.93 -12.80
N ILE A 204 1.44 -22.18 -13.78
CA ILE A 204 1.19 -21.80 -15.18
C ILE A 204 -0.07 -22.53 -15.67
N GLY A 205 -0.98 -21.77 -16.31
CA GLY A 205 -2.29 -22.30 -16.74
C GLY A 205 -3.45 -21.98 -15.79
N TYR A 206 -3.17 -21.33 -14.65
CA TYR A 206 -4.24 -20.71 -13.85
C TYR A 206 -4.85 -19.53 -14.57
N ASN A 207 -6.11 -19.25 -14.29
CA ASN A 207 -6.77 -18.05 -14.80
C ASN A 207 -6.21 -16.81 -14.10
N THR A 208 -5.75 -15.84 -14.88
CA THR A 208 -5.14 -14.61 -14.37
C THR A 208 -5.70 -13.38 -15.07
N ALA A 209 -5.63 -12.23 -14.41
CA ALA A 209 -5.83 -10.94 -15.03
C ALA A 209 -5.01 -9.87 -14.30
N VAL A 210 -4.45 -8.93 -15.07
CA VAL A 210 -3.86 -7.71 -14.53
C VAL A 210 -4.97 -6.68 -14.37
N VAL A 211 -5.13 -6.20 -13.15
CA VAL A 211 -6.11 -5.18 -12.78
C VAL A 211 -5.39 -4.13 -11.92
N PRO A 212 -4.99 -3.00 -12.50
CA PRO A 212 -4.19 -2.00 -11.80
C PRO A 212 -4.89 -1.41 -10.58
N LEU A 213 -4.08 -1.01 -9.59
CA LEU A 213 -4.52 -0.21 -8.46
C LEU A 213 -4.75 1.25 -8.88
N ALA A 214 -5.21 2.07 -7.93
CA ALA A 214 -5.36 3.50 -8.11
C ALA A 214 -4.90 4.26 -6.86
N ALA A 215 -4.57 5.53 -7.00
CA ALA A 215 -4.42 6.42 -5.88
C ALA A 215 -5.80 6.79 -5.28
N ASP A 216 -5.83 7.16 -4.00
CA ASP A 216 -7.08 7.60 -3.37
C ASP A 216 -7.55 8.95 -3.97
N GLU A 217 -8.86 9.17 -3.99
CA GLU A 217 -9.46 10.39 -4.54
C GLU A 217 -9.12 11.65 -3.73
N THR A 218 -8.59 11.49 -2.53
CA THR A 218 -8.08 12.58 -1.69
C THR A 218 -6.79 13.21 -2.24
N PHE A 219 -6.00 12.45 -3.01
CA PHE A 219 -4.84 12.97 -3.70
C PHE A 219 -5.28 13.89 -4.84
N LYS A 220 -5.25 15.19 -4.57
CA LYS A 220 -5.58 16.27 -5.52
C LYS A 220 -4.50 17.31 -5.43
N SER A 221 -4.29 18.07 -6.51
CA SER A 221 -3.41 19.21 -6.47
C SER A 221 -3.92 20.21 -5.43
N ASP A 222 -3.27 20.25 -4.27
CA ASP A 222 -3.51 21.23 -3.21
C ASP A 222 -2.35 22.24 -3.18
N ARG A 223 -2.52 23.31 -3.92
CA ARG A 223 -1.55 24.43 -3.97
C ARG A 223 -1.97 25.59 -3.07
N ASN A 224 -2.79 25.32 -2.06
CA ASN A 224 -3.18 26.33 -1.09
C ASN A 224 -1.98 26.70 -0.20
N ALA A 225 -1.48 27.92 -0.33
CA ALA A 225 -0.31 28.41 0.41
C ALA A 225 -0.51 28.40 1.93
N GLN A 226 -1.75 28.60 2.43
CA GLN A 226 -2.02 28.54 3.87
C GLN A 226 -1.91 27.11 4.40
N ASN A 227 -2.46 26.15 3.68
CA ASN A 227 -2.35 24.75 4.04
C ASN A 227 -0.87 24.29 4.00
N LEU A 228 -0.15 24.63 2.95
CA LEU A 228 1.27 24.29 2.84
C LEU A 228 2.10 24.87 3.99
N ASN A 229 1.86 26.12 4.40
CA ASN A 229 2.60 26.75 5.51
C ASN A 229 2.35 26.02 6.83
N SER A 230 1.11 25.64 7.12
CA SER A 230 0.75 24.83 8.29
C SER A 230 1.44 23.45 8.28
N VAL A 231 1.46 22.79 7.13
CA VAL A 231 2.14 21.49 6.95
C VAL A 231 3.66 21.63 7.10
N ARG A 232 4.27 22.69 6.53
CA ARG A 232 5.71 22.96 6.68
C ARG A 232 6.09 23.19 8.14
N GLU A 233 5.28 23.98 8.87
CA GLU A 233 5.49 24.22 10.30
C GLU A 233 5.39 22.92 11.11
N LYS A 234 4.35 22.12 10.87
CA LYS A 234 4.11 20.82 11.54
C LYS A 234 5.29 19.87 11.37
N TYR A 235 5.90 19.82 10.19
CA TYR A 235 7.00 18.89 9.87
C TYR A 235 8.38 19.57 9.85
N HIS A 236 8.50 20.80 10.32
CA HIS A 236 9.75 21.58 10.40
C HIS A 236 10.48 21.73 9.04
N ILE A 237 9.72 21.88 7.95
CA ILE A 237 10.24 22.10 6.60
C ILE A 237 10.51 23.61 6.39
N PRO A 238 11.71 24.03 5.92
CA PRO A 238 12.01 25.43 5.72
C PRO A 238 11.03 26.15 4.78
N ALA A 239 10.41 27.24 5.26
CA ALA A 239 9.39 27.96 4.51
C ALA A 239 9.93 28.69 3.27
N ASN A 240 11.22 29.11 3.31
CA ASN A 240 11.88 29.91 2.29
C ASN A 240 12.67 29.10 1.25
N LYS A 241 12.51 27.77 1.23
CA LYS A 241 13.19 26.87 0.28
C LYS A 241 12.18 26.13 -0.60
N LYS A 242 12.53 25.92 -1.85
CA LYS A 242 11.91 24.88 -2.69
C LYS A 242 12.24 23.51 -2.14
N TYR A 243 11.51 22.48 -2.51
CA TYR A 243 11.87 21.13 -2.06
C TYR A 243 11.58 20.05 -3.09
N VAL A 244 12.43 19.03 -3.07
CA VAL A 244 12.22 17.72 -3.66
C VAL A 244 11.55 16.85 -2.62
N PHE A 245 10.57 16.04 -3.01
CA PHE A 245 9.86 15.16 -2.09
C PHE A 245 10.11 13.69 -2.37
N SER A 246 10.19 12.88 -1.34
CA SER A 246 10.15 11.42 -1.43
C SER A 246 9.32 10.84 -0.29
N LEU A 247 8.53 9.79 -0.58
CA LEU A 247 7.71 9.06 0.39
C LEU A 247 7.94 7.57 0.23
N SER A 248 8.48 6.92 1.25
CA SER A 248 8.63 5.47 1.28
C SER A 248 8.91 4.95 2.69
N THR A 249 8.74 3.65 2.93
CA THR A 249 9.43 3.01 4.05
C THR A 249 10.94 3.10 3.82
N PHE A 250 11.69 3.53 4.83
CA PHE A 250 13.14 3.67 4.71
C PHE A 250 13.80 2.30 4.81
N GLU A 251 13.81 1.57 3.71
CA GLU A 251 14.45 0.26 3.54
C GLU A 251 15.43 0.29 2.36
N PRO A 252 16.48 -0.55 2.33
CA PRO A 252 17.51 -0.52 1.28
C PRO A 252 16.96 -0.59 -0.14
N ARG A 253 15.91 -1.38 -0.39
CA ARG A 253 15.26 -1.55 -1.68
C ARG A 253 14.72 -0.24 -2.28
N LYS A 254 14.36 0.73 -1.42
CA LYS A 254 13.85 2.03 -1.86
C LYS A 254 14.93 2.97 -2.38
N ASN A 255 16.20 2.59 -2.26
CA ASN A 255 17.37 3.29 -2.83
C ASN A 255 17.53 4.76 -2.37
N LEU A 256 16.90 5.12 -1.25
CA LEU A 256 16.85 6.51 -0.79
C LEU A 256 18.23 7.10 -0.52
N ILE A 257 19.17 6.33 0.06
CA ILE A 257 20.51 6.84 0.39
C ILE A 257 21.27 7.26 -0.87
N ARG A 258 21.21 6.47 -1.95
CA ARG A 258 21.82 6.83 -3.23
C ARG A 258 21.19 8.11 -3.79
N ALA A 259 19.87 8.16 -3.83
CA ALA A 259 19.13 9.32 -4.32
C ALA A 259 19.52 10.61 -3.56
N LEU A 260 19.66 10.53 -2.24
CA LEU A 260 20.09 11.65 -1.39
C LEU A 260 21.55 12.06 -1.66
N LYS A 261 22.47 11.10 -1.84
CA LYS A 261 23.87 11.40 -2.19
C LYS A 261 23.98 12.11 -3.54
N CYS A 262 23.28 11.60 -4.55
CA CYS A 262 23.23 12.22 -5.87
C CYS A 262 22.62 13.63 -5.81
N PHE A 263 21.63 13.86 -4.94
CA PHE A 263 21.04 15.20 -4.74
C PHE A 263 22.05 16.18 -4.12
N VAL A 264 22.81 15.75 -3.11
CA VAL A 264 23.86 16.61 -2.53
C VAL A 264 24.93 16.93 -3.57
N THR A 265 25.39 15.94 -4.34
CA THR A 265 26.36 16.16 -5.43
C THR A 265 25.80 17.13 -6.48
N PHE A 266 24.51 17.01 -6.85
CA PHE A 266 23.84 17.91 -7.76
C PHE A 266 23.83 19.34 -7.24
N VAL A 267 23.47 19.56 -5.98
CA VAL A 267 23.41 20.88 -5.34
C VAL A 267 24.79 21.52 -5.26
N GLU A 268 25.80 20.77 -4.81
CA GLU A 268 27.18 21.24 -4.66
C GLU A 268 27.83 21.55 -6.02
N LYS A 269 27.70 20.67 -7.01
CA LYS A 269 28.25 20.84 -8.36
C LYS A 269 27.74 22.11 -9.03
N ASN A 270 26.47 22.46 -8.79
CA ASN A 270 25.80 23.59 -9.46
C ASN A 270 25.72 24.86 -8.59
N GLY A 271 26.26 24.87 -7.36
CA GLY A 271 26.23 26.02 -6.45
C GLY A 271 24.81 26.43 -6.03
N ILE A 272 23.89 25.48 -5.96
CA ILE A 272 22.47 25.71 -5.67
C ILE A 272 22.26 25.87 -4.16
N ASN A 273 21.43 26.84 -3.76
CA ASN A 273 21.19 27.12 -2.36
C ASN A 273 19.71 27.36 -1.99
N ASP A 274 18.77 27.22 -2.94
CA ASP A 274 17.34 27.53 -2.77
C ASP A 274 16.43 26.29 -2.68
N ILE A 275 17.00 25.08 -2.75
CA ILE A 275 16.26 23.81 -2.73
C ILE A 275 16.76 22.85 -1.65
N VAL A 276 15.84 22.09 -1.06
CA VAL A 276 16.14 21.06 -0.05
C VAL A 276 15.41 19.76 -0.41
N TRP A 277 15.79 18.64 0.23
CA TRP A 277 15.08 17.38 0.12
C TRP A 277 14.24 17.10 1.36
N VAL A 278 12.96 16.80 1.17
CA VAL A 278 12.04 16.35 2.22
C VAL A 278 11.78 14.86 2.02
N ALA A 279 12.27 14.06 2.97
CA ALA A 279 12.08 12.60 2.96
C ALA A 279 11.05 12.21 4.04
N ALA A 280 9.92 11.64 3.62
CA ALA A 280 8.85 11.17 4.48
C ALA A 280 8.78 9.64 4.51
N GLY A 281 8.33 9.09 5.64
CA GLY A 281 8.07 7.67 5.82
C GLY A 281 8.65 7.08 7.10
N ALA A 282 8.26 5.84 7.40
CA ALA A 282 8.76 5.12 8.57
C ALA A 282 10.14 4.50 8.27
N ALA A 283 11.08 4.67 9.20
CA ALA A 283 12.42 4.13 9.03
C ALA A 283 12.57 2.74 9.68
N TRP A 284 13.18 1.81 8.98
CA TRP A 284 13.62 0.55 9.58
C TRP A 284 14.87 0.77 10.43
N VAL A 285 15.03 -0.02 11.49
CA VAL A 285 16.21 0.07 12.39
C VAL A 285 17.53 -0.08 11.63
N SER A 286 17.56 -0.91 10.57
CA SER A 286 18.70 -1.08 9.69
C SER A 286 19.07 0.19 8.93
N PHE A 287 18.07 0.95 8.48
CA PHE A 287 18.27 2.21 7.77
C PHE A 287 18.89 3.28 8.67
N TYR A 288 18.48 3.38 9.94
CA TYR A 288 19.13 4.29 10.89
C TYR A 288 20.61 3.98 11.12
N LYS A 289 21.02 2.71 11.04
CA LYS A 289 22.43 2.33 11.14
C LYS A 289 23.24 2.77 9.91
N GLU A 290 22.64 2.66 8.73
CA GLU A 290 23.27 3.13 7.48
C GLU A 290 23.31 4.66 7.45
N LEU A 291 22.22 5.32 7.78
CA LEU A 291 22.13 6.78 7.85
C LEU A 291 23.11 7.38 8.88
N LYS A 292 23.37 6.67 10.01
CA LYS A 292 24.40 7.08 10.98
C LYS A 292 25.81 7.04 10.42
N LYS A 293 26.09 6.16 9.45
CA LYS A 293 27.39 6.15 8.74
C LYS A 293 27.52 7.36 7.81
N GLU A 294 26.39 7.87 7.33
CA GLU A 294 26.28 9.02 6.42
C GLU A 294 25.91 10.32 7.16
N ARG A 295 26.47 10.52 8.38
CA ARG A 295 26.15 11.70 9.21
C ARG A 295 26.40 13.03 8.49
N ALA A 296 27.44 13.11 7.67
CA ALA A 296 27.74 14.30 6.86
C ALA A 296 26.61 14.64 5.89
N LEU A 297 25.91 13.63 5.35
CA LEU A 297 24.80 13.80 4.45
C LEU A 297 23.60 14.50 5.11
N LEU A 298 23.35 14.22 6.40
CA LEU A 298 22.22 14.80 7.14
C LEU A 298 22.54 16.13 7.82
N SER A 299 23.83 16.40 8.06
CA SER A 299 24.25 17.61 8.80
C SER A 299 24.45 18.84 7.92
N ASN A 300 24.31 18.72 6.59
CA ASN A 300 24.56 19.81 5.66
C ASN A 300 23.38 20.78 5.50
N GLY A 301 22.25 20.55 6.18
CA GLY A 301 21.05 21.40 6.09
C GLY A 301 20.26 21.29 4.78
N LEU A 302 20.61 20.32 3.92
CA LEU A 302 19.94 20.07 2.63
C LEU A 302 18.85 19.01 2.72
N ILE A 303 18.88 18.12 3.72
CA ILE A 303 18.01 16.96 3.84
C ILE A 303 17.20 17.00 5.13
N PHE A 304 15.88 16.92 5.00
CA PHE A 304 14.91 16.93 6.08
C PHE A 304 14.16 15.59 6.11
N CYS A 305 14.51 14.72 7.07
CA CYS A 305 13.78 13.48 7.30
C CYS A 305 12.63 13.77 8.27
N VAL A 306 11.42 13.90 7.75
CA VAL A 306 10.23 14.32 8.52
C VAL A 306 9.50 13.17 9.23
N GLY A 307 9.91 11.92 8.97
CA GLY A 307 9.25 10.75 9.55
C GLY A 307 7.89 10.45 8.92
N TYR A 308 6.98 9.93 9.74
CA TYR A 308 5.61 9.65 9.27
C TYR A 308 4.86 10.97 9.03
N VAL A 309 4.17 11.03 7.89
CA VAL A 309 3.31 12.15 7.53
C VAL A 309 1.85 11.65 7.55
N ASP A 310 0.97 12.46 8.15
CA ASP A 310 -0.47 12.14 8.17
C ASP A 310 -1.03 12.16 6.74
N ASP A 311 -1.94 11.22 6.43
CA ASP A 311 -2.48 11.03 5.08
C ASP A 311 -3.14 12.31 4.52
N GLU A 312 -3.73 13.15 5.40
CA GLU A 312 -4.37 14.42 5.05
C GLU A 312 -3.39 15.52 4.61
N ASP A 313 -2.11 15.43 5.02
CA ASP A 313 -1.06 16.40 4.70
C ASP A 313 -0.29 16.04 3.41
N LEU A 314 -0.36 14.77 2.98
CA LEU A 314 0.35 14.29 1.79
C LEU A 314 0.00 15.04 0.50
N PRO A 315 -1.28 15.36 0.20
CA PRO A 315 -1.61 16.11 -1.01
C PRO A 315 -0.92 17.49 -1.09
N ALA A 316 -0.79 18.19 0.04
CA ALA A 316 -0.10 19.45 0.10
C ALA A 316 1.40 19.30 -0.14
N LEU A 317 2.04 18.26 0.41
CA LEU A 317 3.46 17.97 0.19
C LEU A 317 3.75 17.54 -1.24
N TYR A 318 2.93 16.68 -1.83
CA TYR A 318 3.07 16.31 -3.24
C TYR A 318 2.85 17.48 -4.18
N GLY A 319 1.72 18.20 -4.02
CA GLY A 319 1.31 19.24 -4.97
C GLY A 319 2.22 20.49 -5.00
N ASN A 320 3.03 20.69 -3.96
CA ASN A 320 3.94 21.84 -3.87
C ASN A 320 5.43 21.46 -3.93
N ALA A 321 5.76 20.19 -4.16
CA ALA A 321 7.13 19.78 -4.45
C ALA A 321 7.54 20.20 -5.86
N GLU A 322 8.82 20.58 -6.05
CA GLU A 322 9.36 20.85 -7.39
C GLU A 322 9.31 19.59 -8.26
N TRP A 323 9.62 18.43 -7.64
CA TRP A 323 9.41 17.09 -8.19
C TRP A 323 9.42 16.04 -7.08
N PHE A 324 8.88 14.87 -7.40
CA PHE A 324 8.87 13.70 -6.54
C PHE A 324 9.90 12.67 -7.03
N VAL A 325 10.63 12.04 -6.11
CA VAL A 325 11.65 11.02 -6.44
C VAL A 325 11.30 9.67 -5.84
N TYR A 326 11.28 8.63 -6.68
CA TYR A 326 10.99 7.25 -6.27
C TYR A 326 11.81 6.25 -7.09
N THR A 327 13.10 6.15 -6.82
CA THR A 327 14.07 5.36 -7.59
C THR A 327 14.34 3.99 -6.95
N SER A 328 13.26 3.27 -6.62
CA SER A 328 13.31 1.95 -6.01
C SER A 328 13.98 0.92 -6.91
N GLN A 329 14.66 -0.04 -6.28
CA GLN A 329 15.22 -1.21 -6.96
C GLN A 329 14.15 -2.14 -7.53
N TYR A 330 12.99 -2.20 -6.89
CA TYR A 330 11.88 -3.05 -7.32
C TYR A 330 10.56 -2.66 -6.64
N GLU A 331 9.43 -2.71 -7.39
CA GLU A 331 8.08 -2.48 -6.87
C GLU A 331 7.07 -3.45 -7.49
N GLY A 332 5.99 -3.74 -6.75
CA GLY A 332 4.84 -4.47 -7.29
C GLY A 332 3.95 -3.59 -8.17
N PHE A 333 3.73 -2.33 -7.75
CA PHE A 333 2.94 -1.35 -8.52
C PHE A 333 3.62 0.02 -8.57
N GLY A 334 3.55 0.80 -7.50
CA GLY A 334 4.07 2.17 -7.46
C GLY A 334 2.98 3.19 -7.12
N LEU A 335 2.27 2.99 -6.00
CA LEU A 335 1.26 3.95 -5.54
C LEU A 335 1.84 5.35 -5.31
N PRO A 336 3.01 5.55 -4.63
CA PRO A 336 3.51 6.90 -4.38
C PRO A 336 3.79 7.74 -5.64
N PRO A 337 4.40 7.23 -6.73
CA PRO A 337 4.49 7.95 -7.98
C PRO A 337 3.12 8.30 -8.59
N LEU A 338 2.14 7.39 -8.49
CA LEU A 338 0.79 7.64 -8.98
C LEU A 338 0.09 8.74 -8.16
N GLU A 339 0.24 8.74 -6.83
CA GLU A 339 -0.25 9.78 -5.92
C GLU A 339 0.36 11.15 -6.26
N ALA A 340 1.69 11.19 -6.48
CA ALA A 340 2.41 12.39 -6.90
C ALA A 340 1.87 12.94 -8.22
N MET A 341 1.72 12.08 -9.24
CA MET A 341 1.15 12.47 -10.54
C MET A 341 -0.29 12.97 -10.40
N GLN A 342 -1.12 12.34 -9.56
CA GLN A 342 -2.50 12.77 -9.30
C GLN A 342 -2.57 14.13 -8.59
N CYS A 343 -1.54 14.47 -7.80
CA CYS A 343 -1.37 15.81 -7.21
C CYS A 343 -0.74 16.83 -8.17
N GLY A 344 -0.40 16.45 -9.40
CA GLY A 344 0.24 17.34 -10.38
C GLY A 344 1.72 17.60 -10.10
N CYS A 345 2.39 16.67 -9.40
CA CYS A 345 3.83 16.71 -9.15
C CYS A 345 4.57 15.94 -10.25
N PRO A 346 5.58 16.54 -10.92
CA PRO A 346 6.42 15.79 -11.85
C PRO A 346 7.25 14.76 -11.12
N VAL A 347 7.47 13.58 -11.73
CA VAL A 347 8.09 12.44 -11.07
C VAL A 347 9.41 12.02 -11.72
N ILE A 348 10.34 11.56 -10.89
CA ILE A 348 11.54 10.83 -11.30
C ILE A 348 11.45 9.44 -10.68
N THR A 349 11.49 8.39 -11.51
CA THR A 349 11.38 7.00 -11.06
C THR A 349 12.46 6.13 -11.70
N SER A 350 12.66 4.94 -11.14
CA SER A 350 13.47 3.93 -11.85
C SER A 350 12.71 3.34 -13.05
N ASN A 351 13.48 2.88 -14.03
CA ASN A 351 12.98 2.32 -15.29
C ASN A 351 12.77 0.80 -15.22
N ASN A 352 12.51 0.25 -14.05
CA ASN A 352 12.41 -1.19 -13.82
C ASN A 352 11.12 -1.58 -13.10
N SER A 353 10.91 -2.90 -12.99
CA SER A 353 9.73 -3.51 -12.37
C SER A 353 8.41 -2.96 -12.91
N SER A 354 7.47 -2.61 -12.06
CA SER A 354 6.15 -2.06 -12.44
C SER A 354 6.14 -0.55 -12.68
N LEU A 355 7.21 0.18 -12.33
CA LEU A 355 7.21 1.65 -12.41
C LEU A 355 6.99 2.18 -13.84
N PRO A 356 7.56 1.56 -14.90
CA PRO A 356 7.23 1.94 -16.28
C PRO A 356 5.75 1.74 -16.64
N GLU A 357 5.09 0.72 -16.07
CA GLU A 357 3.66 0.48 -16.29
C GLU A 357 2.77 1.56 -15.65
N VAL A 358 3.25 2.22 -14.59
CA VAL A 358 2.51 3.26 -13.87
C VAL A 358 2.80 4.64 -14.46
N VAL A 359 4.08 4.99 -14.64
CA VAL A 359 4.51 6.34 -15.02
C VAL A 359 4.46 6.56 -16.53
N ASP A 360 4.84 5.56 -17.34
CA ASP A 360 4.87 5.67 -18.80
C ASP A 360 5.78 6.85 -19.24
N ASP A 361 5.33 7.72 -20.14
CA ASP A 361 6.05 8.92 -20.60
C ASP A 361 5.79 10.18 -19.76
N ALA A 362 5.15 10.04 -18.60
CA ALA A 362 4.73 11.16 -17.75
C ALA A 362 5.79 11.63 -16.74
N GLY A 363 7.00 11.08 -16.79
CA GLY A 363 8.09 11.43 -15.89
C GLY A 363 9.46 11.11 -16.47
N ILE A 364 10.51 11.40 -15.71
CA ILE A 364 11.87 10.97 -16.05
C ILE A 364 12.12 9.59 -15.43
N MET A 365 12.46 8.62 -16.26
CA MET A 365 12.85 7.28 -15.80
C MET A 365 14.35 7.11 -15.92
N ILE A 366 14.97 6.55 -14.87
CA ILE A 366 16.41 6.39 -14.77
C ILE A 366 16.78 4.96 -14.33
N ASP A 367 18.00 4.57 -14.60
CA ASP A 367 18.58 3.40 -13.97
C ASP A 367 18.87 3.72 -12.49
N TRP A 368 18.25 2.95 -11.59
CA TRP A 368 18.39 3.15 -10.15
C TRP A 368 19.82 2.97 -9.64
N GLU A 369 20.70 2.29 -10.40
CA GLU A 369 22.13 2.12 -10.07
C GLU A 369 23.03 3.26 -10.58
N SER A 370 22.54 4.07 -11.53
CA SER A 370 23.36 5.12 -12.15
C SER A 370 23.28 6.44 -11.37
N ASP A 371 24.38 6.80 -10.69
CA ASP A 371 24.51 8.10 -10.02
C ASP A 371 24.44 9.25 -11.03
N GLU A 372 25.01 9.06 -12.24
CA GLU A 372 24.99 10.03 -13.32
C GLU A 372 23.57 10.36 -13.77
N GLN A 373 22.75 9.33 -14.04
CA GLN A 373 21.36 9.54 -14.46
C GLN A 373 20.50 10.21 -13.37
N HIS A 374 20.76 9.94 -12.08
CA HIS A 374 20.12 10.67 -10.98
C HIS A 374 20.44 12.16 -11.06
N ILE A 375 21.72 12.50 -11.16
CA ILE A 375 22.18 13.90 -11.21
C ILE A 375 21.62 14.62 -12.45
N GLU A 376 21.72 14.00 -13.62
CA GLU A 376 21.14 14.55 -14.87
C GLU A 376 19.63 14.77 -14.78
N ALA A 377 18.89 13.86 -14.16
CA ALA A 377 17.45 14.01 -13.99
C ALA A 377 17.10 15.19 -13.06
N TYR A 378 17.88 15.39 -11.97
CA TYR A 378 17.72 16.56 -11.09
C TYR A 378 18.08 17.85 -11.82
N GLU A 379 19.17 17.87 -12.60
CA GLU A 379 19.56 19.03 -13.44
C GLU A 379 18.46 19.36 -14.47
N LYS A 380 17.93 18.35 -15.17
CA LYS A 380 16.84 18.54 -16.14
C LYS A 380 15.62 19.20 -15.50
N TYR A 381 15.19 18.73 -14.34
CA TYR A 381 14.02 19.32 -13.67
C TYR A 381 14.34 20.67 -13.02
N TYR A 382 15.50 20.87 -12.46
CA TYR A 382 15.83 22.13 -11.81
C TYR A 382 15.96 23.29 -12.80
N PHE A 383 16.67 23.07 -13.91
CA PHE A 383 16.96 24.11 -14.90
C PHE A 383 15.88 24.27 -16.00
N ASN A 384 14.94 23.33 -16.10
CA ASN A 384 13.90 23.37 -17.14
C ASN A 384 12.48 23.31 -16.53
N GLU A 385 11.94 24.50 -16.23
CA GLU A 385 10.60 24.65 -15.68
C GLU A 385 9.51 24.16 -16.65
N GLU A 386 9.71 24.37 -17.97
CA GLU A 386 8.74 23.94 -18.98
C GLU A 386 8.62 22.41 -19.02
N LEU A 387 9.76 21.70 -18.91
CA LEU A 387 9.75 20.23 -18.83
C LEU A 387 9.01 19.76 -17.56
N ARG A 388 9.21 20.44 -16.40
CA ARG A 388 8.45 20.11 -15.18
C ARG A 388 6.95 20.30 -15.38
N LYS A 389 6.53 21.41 -15.99
CA LYS A 389 5.12 21.67 -16.27
C LYS A 389 4.52 20.66 -17.25
N GLU A 390 5.25 20.33 -18.30
CA GLU A 390 4.85 19.31 -19.28
C GLU A 390 4.65 17.95 -18.60
N ASN A 391 5.64 17.49 -17.83
CA ASN A 391 5.55 16.21 -17.15
C ASN A 391 4.50 16.18 -16.04
N ALA A 392 4.28 17.30 -15.33
CA ALA A 392 3.18 17.42 -14.38
C ALA A 392 1.81 17.27 -15.07
N GLN A 393 1.63 17.89 -16.24
CA GLN A 393 0.39 17.78 -17.02
C GLN A 393 0.19 16.34 -17.56
N LYS A 394 1.24 15.74 -18.13
CA LYS A 394 1.21 14.33 -18.55
C LYS A 394 0.91 13.40 -17.38
N GLY A 395 1.48 13.68 -16.19
CA GLY A 395 1.22 12.96 -14.95
C GLY A 395 -0.25 12.98 -14.55
N LEU A 396 -0.88 14.16 -14.60
CA LEU A 396 -2.32 14.29 -14.33
C LEU A 396 -3.17 13.49 -15.32
N GLU A 397 -2.82 13.51 -16.61
CA GLU A 397 -3.52 12.76 -17.65
C GLU A 397 -3.31 11.25 -17.48
N ARG A 398 -2.09 10.84 -17.15
CA ARG A 398 -1.75 9.44 -16.87
C ARG A 398 -2.51 8.92 -15.66
N ALA A 399 -2.53 9.66 -14.54
CA ALA A 399 -3.21 9.28 -13.32
C ALA A 399 -4.73 9.06 -13.51
N ARG A 400 -5.40 9.82 -14.40
CA ARG A 400 -6.82 9.63 -14.74
C ARG A 400 -7.14 8.27 -15.37
N LYS A 401 -6.14 7.56 -15.90
CA LYS A 401 -6.32 6.19 -16.43
C LYS A 401 -6.55 5.18 -15.31
N PHE A 402 -6.16 5.50 -14.07
CA PHE A 402 -6.28 4.67 -12.89
C PHE A 402 -7.42 5.20 -12.01
N SER A 403 -8.36 4.35 -11.64
CA SER A 403 -9.39 4.68 -10.66
C SER A 403 -9.92 3.41 -9.99
N TRP A 404 -10.28 3.52 -8.72
CA TRP A 404 -10.85 2.40 -7.97
C TRP A 404 -12.16 1.89 -8.57
N ASP A 405 -12.94 2.75 -9.24
CA ASP A 405 -14.14 2.33 -9.96
C ASP A 405 -13.80 1.40 -11.12
N LYS A 406 -12.78 1.73 -11.94
CA LYS A 406 -12.29 0.87 -13.01
C LYS A 406 -11.69 -0.43 -12.47
N THR A 407 -10.89 -0.36 -11.40
CA THR A 407 -10.33 -1.54 -10.73
C THR A 407 -11.42 -2.52 -10.33
N VAL A 408 -12.47 -2.04 -9.64
CA VAL A 408 -13.57 -2.88 -9.18
C VAL A 408 -14.44 -3.35 -10.35
N GLU A 409 -14.68 -2.51 -11.35
CA GLU A 409 -15.42 -2.89 -12.57
C GLU A 409 -14.74 -4.06 -13.28
N GLU A 410 -13.43 -4.01 -13.49
CA GLU A 410 -12.68 -5.09 -14.13
C GLU A 410 -12.68 -6.37 -13.28
N ILE A 411 -12.56 -6.27 -11.94
CA ILE A 411 -12.68 -7.42 -11.05
C ILE A 411 -14.05 -8.09 -11.21
N ILE A 412 -15.15 -7.33 -11.12
CA ILE A 412 -16.51 -7.85 -11.23
C ILE A 412 -16.75 -8.46 -12.62
N LYS A 413 -16.37 -7.77 -13.68
CA LYS A 413 -16.49 -8.26 -15.06
C LYS A 413 -15.77 -9.59 -15.29
N LYS A 414 -14.64 -9.82 -14.62
CA LYS A 414 -13.94 -11.12 -14.67
C LYS A 414 -14.67 -12.17 -13.85
N MET A 415 -15.27 -11.79 -12.70
CA MET A 415 -16.05 -12.70 -11.88
C MET A 415 -17.32 -13.20 -12.59
N GLU A 416 -17.97 -12.34 -13.39
CA GLU A 416 -19.16 -12.68 -14.15
C GLU A 416 -18.88 -13.61 -15.34
N LYS A 417 -17.68 -13.50 -15.94
CA LYS A 417 -17.30 -14.30 -17.13
C LYS A 417 -16.77 -15.69 -16.81
N CYS A 418 -16.28 -15.89 -15.63
CA CYS A 418 -15.76 -17.17 -15.16
C CYS A 418 -16.85 -18.01 -14.55
#